data_25822e190f80bc711ad8aaacc0672db1
#
_entry.id   25822e190f80bc711ad8aaacc0672db1
#
_cell.length_a   1.000
_cell.length_b   1.000
_cell.length_c   1.000
_cell.angle_alpha   90.00
_cell.angle_beta   90.00
_cell.angle_gamma   90.00
#
_symmetry.space_group_name_H-M   'P 1'
#
loop_
_entity.id
_entity.type
_entity.pdbx_description
1 polymer ?
#
loop_
_entity_poly.entity_id
_entity_poly.type
_entity_poly.pdbx_seq_one_letter_code
_entity_poly.pdbx_strand_id
1 'polypeptide(L)'
;MIGEGLTERWYFDHLRTVMGYRYDCKPRFFSHQSYEEMRKLIEWVLQSGGIAVCVCDADITRDNMVESQRLKEMKDHYAEDERVIICDSMPSIEFWFLLHYLDTSKHFNSSAEVANVLRRCLPAFQKNGSFLDKVQWVAELCADNKLMLACERARAISQKAETESYSNVFKAIDLFKENKESLK
;
A
#
# COMPACT_ATOMS: atom_id res chain seq x y z
N MET A 1 -8.57 -6.31 2.96
CA MET A 1 -7.46 -5.67 2.22
C MET A 1 -7.22 -6.45 0.93
N ILE A 2 -7.09 -5.75 -0.19
CA ILE A 2 -6.86 -6.29 -1.52
C ILE A 2 -5.49 -5.77 -1.98
N GLY A 3 -4.54 -6.66 -2.28
CA GLY A 3 -3.20 -6.30 -2.74
C GLY A 3 -2.99 -6.68 -4.20
N GLU A 4 -2.21 -5.89 -4.93
CA GLU A 4 -1.88 -6.14 -6.33
C GLU A 4 -0.96 -7.37 -6.48
N GLY A 5 0.00 -7.52 -5.59
CA GLY A 5 1.01 -8.55 -5.72
C GLY A 5 1.52 -9.15 -4.41
N LEU A 6 2.65 -9.83 -4.52
CA LEU A 6 3.26 -10.58 -3.43
C LEU A 6 3.74 -9.66 -2.29
N THR A 7 4.31 -8.50 -2.63
CA THR A 7 4.89 -7.56 -1.66
C THR A 7 3.80 -6.97 -0.77
N GLU A 8 2.71 -6.47 -1.36
CA GLU A 8 1.54 -5.91 -0.65
C GLU A 8 0.92 -6.97 0.25
N ARG A 9 0.73 -8.18 -0.31
CA ARG A 9 0.13 -9.28 0.41
C ARG A 9 0.89 -9.63 1.68
N TRP A 10 2.21 -9.83 1.60
CA TRP A 10 3.04 -10.17 2.75
C TRP A 10 3.15 -9.02 3.74
N TYR A 11 3.31 -7.78 3.23
CA TYR A 11 3.36 -6.62 4.11
C TYR A 11 2.11 -6.53 4.99
N PHE A 12 0.93 -6.57 4.39
CA PHE A 12 -0.31 -6.43 5.14
C PHE A 12 -0.63 -7.67 5.99
N ASP A 13 -0.28 -8.87 5.56
CA ASP A 13 -0.47 -10.07 6.37
C ASP A 13 0.38 -10.03 7.65
N HIS A 14 1.62 -9.57 7.54
CA HIS A 14 2.49 -9.36 8.69
C HIS A 14 2.09 -8.15 9.53
N LEU A 15 1.70 -7.04 8.90
CA LEU A 15 1.28 -5.82 9.58
C LEU A 15 0.10 -6.08 10.53
N ARG A 16 -0.90 -6.84 10.11
CA ARG A 16 -2.03 -7.18 10.99
C ARG A 16 -1.59 -7.96 12.23
N THR A 17 -0.60 -8.83 12.09
CA THR A 17 -0.03 -9.61 13.20
C THR A 17 0.79 -8.72 14.13
N VAL A 18 1.70 -7.91 13.59
CA VAL A 18 2.59 -7.01 14.35
C VAL A 18 1.79 -5.95 15.11
N MET A 19 0.80 -5.35 14.45
CA MET A 19 0.02 -4.25 15.01
C MET A 19 -1.26 -4.70 15.72
N GLY A 20 -1.64 -5.98 15.62
CA GLY A 20 -2.89 -6.50 16.16
C GLY A 20 -4.13 -5.93 15.47
N TYR A 21 -4.04 -5.64 14.17
CA TYR A 21 -5.17 -5.19 13.36
C TYR A 21 -6.05 -6.36 12.94
N ARG A 22 -7.34 -6.10 12.67
CA ARG A 22 -8.32 -7.11 12.28
C ARG A 22 -8.85 -6.82 10.88
N TYR A 23 -8.34 -7.53 9.90
CA TYR A 23 -8.81 -7.54 8.52
C TYR A 23 -8.37 -8.81 7.80
N ASP A 24 -9.04 -9.15 6.72
CA ASP A 24 -8.65 -10.23 5.82
C ASP A 24 -7.86 -9.70 4.64
N CYS A 25 -6.86 -10.47 4.21
CA CYS A 25 -6.09 -10.18 3.00
C CYS A 25 -6.61 -11.01 1.81
N LYS A 26 -6.77 -10.37 0.64
CA LYS A 26 -7.22 -10.98 -0.62
C LYS A 26 -6.29 -10.61 -1.77
N PRO A 27 -6.14 -11.45 -2.79
CA PRO A 27 -6.61 -12.84 -2.84
C PRO A 27 -5.86 -13.72 -1.82
N ARG A 28 -6.37 -14.91 -1.57
CA ARG A 28 -5.69 -15.86 -0.65
C ARG A 28 -4.40 -16.42 -1.26
N PHE A 29 -4.38 -16.57 -2.58
CA PHE A 29 -3.22 -17.07 -3.33
C PHE A 29 -2.44 -15.89 -3.91
N PHE A 30 -1.10 -16.01 -3.93
CA PHE A 30 -0.21 -15.00 -4.46
C PHE A 30 -0.26 -15.01 -5.99
N SER A 31 -0.96 -14.06 -6.56
CA SER A 31 -0.98 -13.77 -7.99
C SER A 31 -0.99 -12.26 -8.18
N HIS A 32 -0.36 -11.79 -9.26
CA HIS A 32 -0.50 -10.40 -9.67
C HIS A 32 -1.96 -10.15 -10.07
N GLN A 33 -2.52 -9.03 -9.61
CA GLN A 33 -3.89 -8.63 -9.88
C GLN A 33 -3.90 -7.42 -10.81
N SER A 34 -4.61 -7.53 -11.93
CA SER A 34 -4.94 -6.36 -12.74
C SER A 34 -5.97 -5.47 -12.03
N TYR A 35 -6.09 -4.22 -12.45
CA TYR A 35 -7.11 -3.31 -11.90
C TYR A 35 -8.54 -3.86 -12.08
N GLU A 36 -8.80 -4.61 -13.15
CA GLU A 36 -10.10 -5.24 -13.35
C GLU A 36 -10.37 -6.37 -12.33
N GLU A 37 -9.37 -7.19 -12.04
CA GLU A 37 -9.49 -8.23 -11.01
C GLU A 37 -9.63 -7.63 -9.62
N MET A 38 -8.92 -6.55 -9.32
CA MET A 38 -9.08 -5.81 -8.07
C MET A 38 -10.49 -5.24 -7.93
N ARG A 39 -11.10 -4.70 -9.00
CA ARG A 39 -12.50 -4.25 -9.00
C ARG A 39 -13.46 -5.38 -8.66
N LYS A 40 -13.31 -6.57 -9.25
CA LYS A 40 -14.14 -7.73 -8.93
C LYS A 40 -14.04 -8.11 -7.45
N LEU A 41 -12.84 -8.02 -6.87
CA LEU A 41 -12.64 -8.26 -5.44
C LEU A 41 -13.27 -7.17 -4.56
N ILE A 42 -13.19 -5.90 -4.97
CA ILE A 42 -13.89 -4.80 -4.28
C ILE A 42 -15.40 -5.08 -4.26
N GLU A 43 -16.01 -5.35 -5.42
CA GLU A 43 -17.45 -5.65 -5.52
C GLU A 43 -17.84 -6.84 -4.63
N TRP A 44 -17.05 -7.90 -4.62
CA TRP A 44 -17.30 -9.05 -3.75
C TRP A 44 -17.27 -8.67 -2.25
N VAL A 45 -16.32 -7.82 -1.83
CA VAL A 45 -16.25 -7.32 -0.44
C VAL A 45 -17.46 -6.48 -0.10
N LEU A 46 -17.87 -5.55 -1.00
CA LEU A 46 -19.05 -4.70 -0.79
C LEU A 46 -20.33 -5.48 -0.69
N GLN A 47 -20.53 -6.50 -1.55
CA GLN A 47 -21.68 -7.41 -1.49
C GLN A 47 -21.73 -8.21 -0.18
N SER A 48 -20.57 -8.47 0.42
CA SER A 48 -20.46 -9.13 1.73
C SER A 48 -20.67 -8.17 2.92
N GLY A 49 -21.00 -6.89 2.67
CA GLY A 49 -21.18 -5.86 3.69
C GLY A 49 -19.89 -5.34 4.32
N GLY A 50 -18.74 -5.60 3.69
CA GLY A 50 -17.42 -5.20 4.19
C GLY A 50 -16.93 -3.84 3.66
N ILE A 51 -15.80 -3.40 4.20
CA ILE A 51 -15.02 -2.25 3.70
C ILE A 51 -13.84 -2.79 2.89
N ALA A 52 -13.69 -2.31 1.65
CA ALA A 52 -12.62 -2.71 0.74
C ALA A 52 -11.45 -1.71 0.82
N VAL A 53 -10.27 -2.18 1.22
CA VAL A 53 -9.03 -1.43 1.10
C VAL A 53 -8.21 -2.05 -0.03
N CYS A 54 -7.98 -1.29 -1.10
CA CYS A 54 -7.26 -1.73 -2.30
C CYS A 54 -5.90 -1.04 -2.36
N VAL A 55 -4.82 -1.82 -2.47
CA VAL A 55 -3.44 -1.31 -2.52
C VAL A 55 -2.82 -1.72 -3.83
N CYS A 56 -2.32 -0.75 -4.60
CA CYS A 56 -1.75 -0.96 -5.92
C CYS A 56 -0.57 -0.02 -6.22
N ASP A 57 0.26 -0.44 -7.13
CA ASP A 57 1.33 0.37 -7.70
C ASP A 57 0.76 1.23 -8.85
N ALA A 58 1.29 2.44 -9.02
CA ALA A 58 0.82 3.37 -10.05
C ALA A 58 1.88 3.63 -11.15
N ASP A 59 3.06 2.99 -11.10
CA ASP A 59 4.15 3.24 -12.06
C ASP A 59 3.79 2.80 -13.50
N ILE A 60 3.05 1.72 -13.67
CA ILE A 60 2.59 1.25 -14.97
C ILE A 60 1.76 2.32 -15.70
N THR A 61 1.17 3.26 -14.98
CA THR A 61 0.36 4.34 -15.57
C THR A 61 1.20 5.39 -16.29
N ARG A 62 2.52 5.45 -16.05
CA ARG A 62 3.41 6.43 -16.71
C ARG A 62 3.54 6.17 -18.20
N ASP A 63 3.71 4.91 -18.59
CA ASP A 63 4.03 4.51 -19.95
C ASP A 63 2.87 3.76 -20.64
N ASN A 64 1.79 3.51 -19.91
CA ASN A 64 0.63 2.76 -20.39
C ASN A 64 -0.67 3.56 -20.19
N MET A 65 -1.12 4.24 -21.24
CA MET A 65 -2.35 5.05 -21.22
C MET A 65 -3.60 4.22 -20.86
N VAL A 66 -3.64 2.94 -21.23
CA VAL A 66 -4.80 2.07 -20.94
C VAL A 66 -4.86 1.78 -19.43
N GLU A 67 -3.74 1.43 -18.80
CA GLU A 67 -3.69 1.18 -17.36
C GLU A 67 -3.88 2.48 -16.55
N SER A 68 -3.37 3.61 -17.06
CA SER A 68 -3.64 4.93 -16.48
C SER A 68 -5.14 5.23 -16.46
N GLN A 69 -5.82 4.98 -17.58
CA GLN A 69 -7.26 5.20 -17.68
C GLN A 69 -8.04 4.26 -16.76
N ARG A 70 -7.65 2.96 -16.67
CA ARG A 70 -8.28 1.98 -15.78
C ARG A 70 -8.16 2.34 -14.31
N LEU A 71 -6.98 2.76 -13.86
CA LEU A 71 -6.79 3.21 -12.49
C LEU A 71 -7.64 4.45 -12.19
N LYS A 72 -7.67 5.41 -13.13
CA LYS A 72 -8.52 6.60 -13.00
C LYS A 72 -9.99 6.21 -12.89
N GLU A 73 -10.50 5.40 -13.81
CA GLU A 73 -11.89 4.93 -13.80
C GLU A 73 -12.25 4.19 -12.51
N MET A 74 -11.33 3.39 -11.98
CA MET A 74 -11.53 2.71 -10.69
C MET A 74 -11.63 3.73 -9.54
N LYS A 75 -10.77 4.74 -9.52
CA LYS A 75 -10.80 5.81 -8.50
C LYS A 75 -12.08 6.65 -8.60
N ASP A 76 -12.44 7.06 -9.82
CA ASP A 76 -13.63 7.87 -10.07
C ASP A 76 -14.91 7.10 -9.73
N HIS A 77 -14.96 5.79 -10.05
CA HIS A 77 -16.12 4.95 -9.77
C HIS A 77 -16.42 4.81 -8.27
N TYR A 78 -15.39 4.75 -7.45
CA TYR A 78 -15.56 4.58 -6.00
C TYR A 78 -15.33 5.86 -5.19
N ALA A 79 -15.20 7.03 -5.84
CA ALA A 79 -14.88 8.28 -5.18
C ALA A 79 -15.85 8.66 -4.04
N GLU A 80 -17.14 8.32 -4.21
CA GLU A 80 -18.22 8.64 -3.26
C GLU A 80 -18.60 7.44 -2.36
N ASP A 81 -17.99 6.27 -2.52
CA ASP A 81 -18.29 5.12 -1.64
C ASP A 81 -17.25 5.05 -0.50
N GLU A 82 -17.65 5.54 0.68
CA GLU A 82 -16.83 5.55 1.89
C GLU A 82 -16.35 4.14 2.32
N ARG A 83 -16.96 3.08 1.78
CA ARG A 83 -16.56 1.69 2.04
C ARG A 83 -15.41 1.23 1.15
N VAL A 84 -14.91 2.07 0.22
CA VAL A 84 -13.80 1.72 -0.66
C VAL A 84 -12.67 2.72 -0.49
N ILE A 85 -11.51 2.21 -0.09
CA ILE A 85 -10.30 3.01 0.08
C ILE A 85 -9.24 2.51 -0.90
N ILE A 86 -8.88 3.34 -1.87
CA ILE A 86 -7.81 3.05 -2.83
C ILE A 86 -6.53 3.71 -2.35
N CYS A 87 -5.52 2.89 -2.14
CA CYS A 87 -4.20 3.24 -1.62
C CYS A 87 -3.15 2.99 -2.71
N ASP A 88 -3.06 3.88 -3.67
CA ASP A 88 -2.05 3.81 -4.72
C ASP A 88 -0.71 4.40 -4.27
N SER A 89 0.38 3.91 -4.86
CA SER A 89 1.74 4.39 -4.62
C SER A 89 2.49 4.62 -5.93
N MET A 90 3.19 5.74 -6.04
CA MET A 90 4.02 6.12 -7.19
C MET A 90 5.49 6.24 -6.76
N PRO A 91 6.41 5.49 -7.35
CA PRO A 91 6.17 4.46 -8.37
C PRO A 91 5.53 3.18 -7.82
N SER A 92 5.80 2.79 -6.57
CA SER A 92 5.39 1.50 -6.01
C SER A 92 5.34 1.52 -4.49
N ILE A 93 4.83 0.44 -3.88
CA ILE A 93 4.71 0.30 -2.42
C ILE A 93 6.06 0.42 -1.70
N GLU A 94 7.20 0.17 -2.36
CA GLU A 94 8.52 0.38 -1.76
C GLU A 94 8.74 1.83 -1.33
N PHE A 95 8.07 2.79 -1.99
CA PHE A 95 8.12 4.20 -1.56
C PHE A 95 7.47 4.37 -0.18
N TRP A 96 6.37 3.67 0.09
CA TRP A 96 5.79 3.60 1.43
C TRP A 96 6.80 3.06 2.45
N PHE A 97 7.51 1.97 2.14
CA PHE A 97 8.52 1.40 3.05
C PHE A 97 9.68 2.38 3.29
N LEU A 98 10.08 3.11 2.27
CA LEU A 98 11.14 4.13 2.39
C LEU A 98 10.74 5.25 3.35
N LEU A 99 9.46 5.66 3.37
CA LEU A 99 8.97 6.70 4.26
C LEU A 99 9.05 6.34 5.75
N HIS A 100 9.23 5.07 6.11
CA HIS A 100 9.49 4.67 7.50
C HIS A 100 10.87 5.14 7.99
N TYR A 101 11.80 5.34 7.09
CA TYR A 101 13.18 5.72 7.40
C TYR A 101 13.53 7.16 7.01
N LEU A 102 13.03 7.62 5.86
CA LEU A 102 13.42 8.91 5.28
C LEU A 102 12.22 9.83 5.10
N ASP A 103 12.39 11.09 5.49
CA ASP A 103 11.52 12.17 5.05
C ASP A 103 12.02 12.65 3.69
N THR A 104 11.32 12.29 2.62
CA THR A 104 11.73 12.60 1.25
C THR A 104 10.55 12.83 0.34
N SER A 105 10.61 13.89 -0.44
CA SER A 105 9.72 14.16 -1.58
C SER A 105 10.45 14.01 -2.92
N LYS A 106 11.60 13.30 -2.92
CA LYS A 106 12.38 13.06 -4.14
C LYS A 106 11.55 12.30 -5.17
N HIS A 107 11.63 12.75 -6.42
CA HIS A 107 11.11 11.99 -7.55
C HIS A 107 11.94 10.72 -7.78
N PHE A 108 11.24 9.59 -7.95
CA PHE A 108 11.80 8.30 -8.33
C PHE A 108 11.16 7.84 -9.64
N ASN A 109 11.99 7.45 -10.61
CA ASN A 109 11.51 7.04 -11.92
C ASN A 109 10.98 5.59 -11.95
N SER A 110 11.40 4.76 -11.00
CA SER A 110 11.03 3.35 -10.97
C SER A 110 11.04 2.76 -9.56
N SER A 111 10.35 1.63 -9.39
CA SER A 111 10.40 0.82 -8.17
C SER A 111 11.83 0.34 -7.85
N ALA A 112 12.67 0.10 -8.87
CA ALA A 112 14.06 -0.29 -8.68
C ALA A 112 14.90 0.80 -8.03
N GLU A 113 14.71 2.07 -8.40
CA GLU A 113 15.39 3.20 -7.77
C GLU A 113 15.01 3.32 -6.29
N VAL A 114 13.72 3.20 -5.97
CA VAL A 114 13.24 3.23 -4.59
C VAL A 114 13.85 2.09 -3.78
N ALA A 115 13.81 0.86 -4.32
CA ALA A 115 14.37 -0.32 -3.66
C ALA A 115 15.88 -0.20 -3.41
N ASN A 116 16.64 0.44 -4.31
CA ASN A 116 18.07 0.71 -4.11
C ASN A 116 18.33 1.67 -2.95
N VAL A 117 17.49 2.68 -2.78
CA VAL A 117 17.61 3.61 -1.64
C VAL A 117 17.14 2.93 -0.36
N LEU A 118 16.04 2.18 -0.40
CA LEU A 118 15.51 1.42 0.73
C LEU A 118 16.54 0.44 1.30
N ARG A 119 17.32 -0.25 0.46
CA ARG A 119 18.39 -1.16 0.91
C ARG A 119 19.51 -0.50 1.70
N ARG A 120 19.66 0.82 1.65
CA ARG A 120 20.60 1.55 2.52
C ARG A 120 20.08 1.61 3.96
N CYS A 121 18.77 1.58 4.15
CA CYS A 121 18.12 1.63 5.46
C CYS A 121 17.72 0.22 5.94
N LEU A 122 17.35 -0.66 5.01
CA LEU A 122 16.96 -2.06 5.24
C LEU A 122 17.79 -2.97 4.31
N PRO A 123 19.07 -3.27 4.65
CA PRO A 123 20.00 -3.94 3.74
C PRO A 123 19.56 -5.32 3.28
N ALA A 124 18.77 -6.04 4.10
CA ALA A 124 18.26 -7.36 3.77
C ALA A 124 17.05 -7.35 2.81
N PHE A 125 16.51 -6.17 2.46
CA PHE A 125 15.29 -6.07 1.65
C PHE A 125 15.44 -6.69 0.26
N GLN A 126 14.57 -7.65 -0.04
CA GLN A 126 14.48 -8.34 -1.32
C GLN A 126 13.01 -8.60 -1.69
N LYS A 127 12.67 -8.44 -2.98
CA LYS A 127 11.32 -8.74 -3.52
C LYS A 127 11.18 -10.24 -3.87
N ASN A 128 11.48 -11.11 -2.93
CA ASN A 128 11.33 -12.57 -3.11
C ASN A 128 10.64 -13.22 -1.92
N GLY A 129 10.05 -14.39 -2.14
CA GLY A 129 9.27 -15.09 -1.12
C GLY A 129 10.09 -15.41 0.13
N SER A 130 11.37 -15.77 0.00
CA SER A 130 12.22 -16.15 1.14
C SER A 130 12.57 -15.00 2.08
N PHE A 131 12.44 -13.75 1.61
CA PHE A 131 12.54 -12.56 2.44
C PHE A 131 11.16 -12.10 2.92
N LEU A 132 10.20 -12.01 1.98
CA LEU A 132 8.89 -11.42 2.24
C LEU A 132 8.04 -12.25 3.21
N ASP A 133 8.23 -13.58 3.27
CA ASP A 133 7.51 -14.47 4.20
C ASP A 133 7.91 -14.30 5.68
N LYS A 134 8.99 -13.58 5.96
CA LYS A 134 9.47 -13.32 7.32
C LYS A 134 8.79 -12.09 7.92
N VAL A 135 8.19 -12.23 9.09
CA VAL A 135 7.53 -11.11 9.78
C VAL A 135 8.48 -10.01 10.25
N GLN A 136 9.76 -10.32 10.43
CA GLN A 136 10.75 -9.44 11.05
C GLN A 136 10.93 -8.11 10.32
N TRP A 137 10.92 -8.10 8.98
CA TRP A 137 11.09 -6.86 8.22
C TRP A 137 9.93 -5.88 8.42
N VAL A 138 8.69 -6.37 8.58
CA VAL A 138 7.54 -5.53 8.89
C VAL A 138 7.58 -5.08 10.35
N ALA A 139 8.00 -5.95 11.27
CA ALA A 139 8.20 -5.56 12.65
C ALA A 139 9.24 -4.43 12.77
N GLU A 140 10.33 -4.48 11.99
CA GLU A 140 11.34 -3.41 11.93
C GLU A 140 10.76 -2.10 11.37
N LEU A 141 9.93 -2.15 10.33
CA LEU A 141 9.23 -0.98 9.80
C LEU A 141 8.27 -0.35 10.82
N CYS A 142 7.73 -1.15 11.74
CA CYS A 142 6.78 -0.66 12.75
C CYS A 142 7.46 -0.23 14.07
N ALA A 143 8.73 -0.59 14.28
CA ALA A 143 9.47 -0.27 15.50
C ALA A 143 9.72 1.23 15.65
N ASP A 144 9.98 1.69 16.88
CA ASP A 144 10.46 3.04 17.17
C ASP A 144 9.60 4.17 16.57
N ASN A 145 8.28 3.98 16.55
CA ASN A 145 7.32 4.92 15.96
C ASN A 145 7.43 5.14 14.43
N LYS A 146 8.20 4.32 13.71
CA LYS A 146 8.46 4.49 12.27
C LYS A 146 7.18 4.43 11.44
N LEU A 147 6.21 3.56 11.80
CA LEU A 147 4.91 3.49 11.12
C LEU A 147 4.15 4.83 11.19
N MET A 148 4.17 5.49 12.35
CA MET A 148 3.53 6.79 12.51
C MET A 148 4.22 7.88 11.70
N LEU A 149 5.56 7.90 11.75
CA LEU A 149 6.36 8.83 10.93
C LEU A 149 6.10 8.62 9.43
N ALA A 150 5.97 7.37 8.97
CA ALA A 150 5.62 7.09 7.58
C ALA A 150 4.23 7.65 7.22
N CYS A 151 3.23 7.50 8.09
CA CYS A 151 1.90 8.08 7.88
C CYS A 151 1.95 9.61 7.78
N GLU A 152 2.68 10.27 8.68
CA GLU A 152 2.83 11.73 8.71
C GLU A 152 3.51 12.25 7.43
N ARG A 153 4.62 11.62 7.02
CA ARG A 153 5.36 11.95 5.80
C ARG A 153 4.53 11.73 4.55
N ALA A 154 3.86 10.59 4.43
CA ALA A 154 2.99 10.29 3.29
C ALA A 154 1.83 11.30 3.18
N ARG A 155 1.21 11.66 4.29
CA ARG A 155 0.14 12.66 4.34
C ARG A 155 0.64 14.05 3.94
N ALA A 156 1.82 14.45 4.42
CA ALA A 156 2.43 15.73 4.04
C ALA A 156 2.77 15.78 2.54
N ILE A 157 3.19 14.66 1.95
CA ILE A 157 3.43 14.54 0.51
C ILE A 157 2.11 14.65 -0.26
N SER A 158 1.05 13.97 0.16
CA SER A 158 -0.25 13.96 -0.54
C SER A 158 -0.93 15.33 -0.59
N GLN A 159 -0.55 16.25 0.29
CA GLN A 159 -1.06 17.63 0.31
C GLN A 159 -0.33 18.58 -0.66
N LYS A 160 0.76 18.14 -1.26
CA LYS A 160 1.54 18.96 -2.21
C LYS A 160 1.03 18.75 -3.63
N ALA A 161 0.73 19.83 -4.36
CA ALA A 161 0.09 19.78 -5.69
C ALA A 161 0.98 19.15 -6.79
N GLU A 162 2.30 19.02 -6.61
CA GLU A 162 3.24 18.64 -7.66
C GLU A 162 4.17 17.49 -7.24
N THR A 163 3.69 16.51 -6.49
CA THR A 163 4.51 15.37 -6.12
C THR A 163 4.40 14.23 -7.12
N GLU A 164 5.53 13.89 -7.74
CA GLU A 164 5.63 12.78 -8.70
C GLU A 164 5.86 11.41 -8.03
N SER A 165 6.31 11.40 -6.76
CA SER A 165 6.41 10.18 -5.96
C SER A 165 5.60 10.34 -4.68
N TYR A 166 4.70 9.39 -4.42
CA TYR A 166 3.77 9.45 -3.28
C TYR A 166 3.32 8.04 -2.85
N SER A 167 2.68 7.97 -1.68
CA SER A 167 1.96 6.76 -1.25
C SER A 167 0.72 7.15 -0.46
N ASN A 168 -0.41 6.54 -0.80
CA ASN A 168 -1.68 6.69 -0.11
C ASN A 168 -1.95 5.57 0.91
N VAL A 169 -0.97 4.73 1.21
CA VAL A 169 -1.09 3.60 2.17
C VAL A 169 -1.46 4.07 3.56
N PHE A 170 -1.10 5.29 3.96
CA PHE A 170 -1.50 5.86 5.26
C PHE A 170 -3.02 5.84 5.49
N LYS A 171 -3.84 5.96 4.44
CA LYS A 171 -5.31 5.88 4.54
C LYS A 171 -5.78 4.51 5.07
N ALA A 172 -5.12 3.43 4.63
CA ALA A 172 -5.38 2.09 5.14
C ALA A 172 -5.01 1.97 6.63
N ILE A 173 -3.87 2.56 7.02
CA ILE A 173 -3.39 2.53 8.40
C ILE A 173 -4.35 3.30 9.33
N ASP A 174 -4.84 4.45 8.89
CA ASP A 174 -5.80 5.26 9.64
C ASP A 174 -7.09 4.44 9.90
N LEU A 175 -7.68 3.86 8.87
CA LEU A 175 -8.86 2.98 9.01
C LEU A 175 -8.60 1.80 9.98
N PHE A 176 -7.47 1.13 9.87
CA PHE A 176 -7.17 -0.03 10.73
C PHE A 176 -6.98 0.35 12.19
N LYS A 177 -6.47 1.55 12.47
CA LYS A 177 -6.39 2.09 13.83
C LYS A 177 -7.76 2.40 14.40
N GLU A 178 -8.59 3.11 13.65
CA GLU A 178 -9.96 3.45 14.06
C GLU A 178 -10.77 2.19 14.39
N ASN A 179 -10.69 1.17 13.52
CA ASN A 179 -11.36 -0.12 13.77
C ASN A 179 -10.81 -0.85 14.99
N LYS A 180 -9.51 -0.75 15.28
CA LYS A 180 -8.92 -1.35 16.48
C LYS A 180 -9.36 -0.66 17.76
N GLU A 181 -9.52 0.66 17.74
CA GLU A 181 -9.95 1.46 18.89
C GLU A 181 -11.44 1.26 19.18
N SER A 182 -12.27 1.11 18.14
CA SER A 182 -13.72 0.89 18.27
C SER A 182 -14.07 -0.48 18.87
N LEU A 183 -13.11 -1.40 18.95
CA LEU A 183 -13.29 -2.77 19.47
C LEU A 183 -12.74 -2.95 20.90
N LYS A 184 -12.26 -1.89 21.52
CA LYS A 184 -11.83 -1.86 22.94
C LYS A 184 -12.94 -1.35 23.85
#